data_f3e3e4c51b32dde86309a4ee46d11869
#
_entry.id   f3e3e4c51b32dde86309a4ee46d11869
#
_cell.length_a   1.000
_cell.length_b   1.000
_cell.length_c   1.000
_cell.angle_alpha   90.00
_cell.angle_beta   90.00
_cell.angle_gamma   90.00
#
_symmetry.space_group_name_H-M   'P 1'
#
loop_
_entity.id
_entity.type
_entity.pdbx_description
1 polymer ?
#
loop_
_entity_poly.entity_id
_entity_poly.type
_entity_poly.pdbx_seq_one_letter_code
_entity_poly.pdbx_strand_id
1 'polypeptide(L)'
;LKIPSFLIHNNKKVCSRGILQRATNNLENTLIDLLKKYPNLLNHVDIDSVDDIEKINITSATELEFWVSTPEDKADLDKLYVSQSLKEQYWKKTQGTIRSALERTLIILQELGVEPEMGHKEVGGIASSISIDGKTNHAMEQLEIDWKYSSAIQTADNEIVIRDIVEEVFKSFGLNVTFKAKPLNRVAGSGEHTHIGISAKLKDGKVKNLFSPKDMNSDFMSEIGYGALMGILKNYEVLNPFVTDSNDALNRLVPGFEAPVCIVTSLGKNYEVPSRNRSVLIGLIRDIDNPLATRFELRAPNPLSNTYLVLASIYQAVVDGIKAVAVSNLDSKELEKEISKDAGETSFYLEKDRKYRDEENVFECYT
;
A
#
# COMPACT_ATOMS: atom_id res chain seq x y z
N LEU A 1 6.94 -24.84 -7.02
CA LEU A 1 7.73 -23.69 -6.56
C LEU A 1 7.89 -22.68 -7.70
N LYS A 2 7.39 -21.47 -7.54
CA LYS A 2 7.63 -20.35 -8.45
C LYS A 2 8.91 -19.62 -8.03
N ILE A 3 9.75 -19.27 -9.00
CA ILE A 3 10.99 -18.52 -8.77
C ILE A 3 10.93 -17.24 -9.61
N PRO A 4 10.87 -16.06 -8.99
CA PRO A 4 10.89 -14.80 -9.70
C PRO A 4 12.17 -14.66 -10.55
N SER A 5 12.01 -14.39 -11.83
CA SER A 5 13.10 -14.37 -12.81
C SER A 5 12.98 -13.20 -13.79
N PHE A 6 14.08 -12.87 -14.48
CA PHE A 6 14.06 -11.92 -15.59
C PHE A 6 13.83 -12.61 -16.92
N LEU A 7 12.90 -12.11 -17.71
CA LEU A 7 12.82 -12.46 -19.13
C LEU A 7 13.79 -11.57 -19.92
N ILE A 8 14.74 -12.19 -20.62
CA ILE A 8 15.77 -11.49 -21.38
C ILE A 8 15.53 -11.69 -22.87
N HIS A 9 15.48 -10.58 -23.62
CA HIS A 9 15.45 -10.58 -25.08
C HIS A 9 16.46 -9.55 -25.62
N ASN A 10 17.30 -9.94 -26.56
CA ASN A 10 18.37 -9.10 -27.10
C ASN A 10 19.20 -8.40 -26.00
N ASN A 11 19.63 -9.15 -24.98
CA ASN A 11 20.36 -8.68 -23.80
C ASN A 11 19.66 -7.62 -22.97
N LYS A 12 18.34 -7.44 -23.14
CA LYS A 12 17.51 -6.50 -22.33
C LYS A 12 16.50 -7.28 -21.50
N LYS A 13 16.29 -6.82 -20.26
CA LYS A 13 15.22 -7.32 -19.38
C LYS A 13 13.88 -6.73 -19.85
N VAL A 14 13.01 -7.57 -20.40
CA VAL A 14 11.76 -7.14 -21.06
C VAL A 14 10.49 -7.44 -20.26
N CYS A 15 10.61 -8.04 -19.06
CA CYS A 15 9.51 -8.34 -18.16
C CYS A 15 9.18 -7.19 -17.21
N SER A 16 8.03 -7.27 -16.52
CA SER A 16 7.61 -6.30 -15.49
C SER A 16 8.64 -6.14 -14.36
N ARG A 17 9.27 -7.24 -13.92
CA ARG A 17 10.39 -7.21 -12.96
C ARG A 17 11.56 -6.35 -13.46
N GLY A 18 11.91 -6.43 -14.76
CA GLY A 18 12.91 -5.58 -15.38
C GLY A 18 12.50 -4.12 -15.52
N ILE A 19 11.20 -3.85 -15.68
CA ILE A 19 10.65 -2.48 -15.65
C ILE A 19 10.82 -1.88 -14.27
N LEU A 20 10.43 -2.60 -13.21
CA LEU A 20 10.60 -2.13 -11.83
C LEU A 20 12.07 -1.85 -11.50
N GLN A 21 12.98 -2.73 -11.90
CA GLN A 21 14.42 -2.48 -11.68
C GLN A 21 14.89 -1.18 -12.33
N ARG A 22 14.44 -0.89 -13.56
CA ARG A 22 14.78 0.39 -14.21
C ARG A 22 14.14 1.58 -13.50
N ALA A 23 12.91 1.46 -13.02
CA ALA A 23 12.22 2.51 -12.31
C ALA A 23 12.92 2.86 -10.98
N THR A 24 13.32 1.84 -10.20
CA THR A 24 14.07 2.06 -8.95
C THR A 24 15.43 2.69 -9.20
N ASN A 25 16.18 2.21 -10.20
CA ASN A 25 17.47 2.79 -10.56
C ASN A 25 17.33 4.24 -11.05
N ASN A 26 16.25 4.54 -11.81
CA ASN A 26 15.97 5.91 -12.25
C ASN A 26 15.65 6.83 -11.07
N LEU A 27 14.85 6.37 -10.12
CA LEU A 27 14.52 7.14 -8.91
C LEU A 27 15.78 7.42 -8.08
N GLU A 28 16.60 6.41 -7.81
CA GLU A 28 17.85 6.54 -7.06
C GLU A 28 18.79 7.57 -7.72
N ASN A 29 19.08 7.40 -9.00
CA ASN A 29 19.99 8.29 -9.73
C ASN A 29 19.45 9.72 -9.80
N THR A 30 18.15 9.86 -10.13
CA THR A 30 17.51 11.19 -10.20
C THR A 30 17.53 11.88 -8.86
N LEU A 31 17.26 11.17 -7.77
CA LEU A 31 17.26 11.76 -6.43
C LEU A 31 18.67 12.25 -6.05
N ILE A 32 19.70 11.46 -6.28
CA ILE A 32 21.10 11.88 -6.04
C ILE A 32 21.45 13.12 -6.87
N ASP A 33 21.07 13.16 -8.15
CA ASP A 33 21.33 14.32 -9.01
C ASP A 33 20.57 15.57 -8.55
N LEU A 34 19.33 15.42 -8.09
CA LEU A 34 18.56 16.52 -7.51
C LEU A 34 19.17 17.04 -6.21
N LEU A 35 19.60 16.16 -5.30
CA LEU A 35 20.24 16.54 -4.05
C LEU A 35 21.57 17.26 -4.28
N LYS A 36 22.33 16.90 -5.32
CA LYS A 36 23.54 17.66 -5.73
C LYS A 36 23.19 19.04 -6.26
N LYS A 37 22.15 19.14 -7.06
CA LYS A 37 21.75 20.40 -7.70
C LYS A 37 20.99 21.34 -6.77
N TYR A 38 20.23 20.79 -5.83
CA TYR A 38 19.37 21.50 -4.88
C TYR A 38 19.65 21.02 -3.45
N PRO A 39 20.83 21.37 -2.88
CA PRO A 39 21.27 20.86 -1.59
C PRO A 39 20.39 21.32 -0.41
N ASN A 40 19.58 22.37 -0.57
CA ASN A 40 18.59 22.81 0.41
C ASN A 40 17.60 21.70 0.81
N LEU A 41 17.29 20.75 -0.08
CA LEU A 41 16.44 19.59 0.22
C LEU A 41 17.02 18.71 1.34
N LEU A 42 18.34 18.73 1.57
CA LEU A 42 18.98 17.96 2.62
C LEU A 42 18.79 18.55 4.02
N ASN A 43 18.61 19.87 4.12
CA ASN A 43 18.48 20.57 5.40
C ASN A 43 17.29 20.07 6.21
N HIS A 44 16.19 19.73 5.53
CA HIS A 44 14.95 19.30 6.17
C HIS A 44 14.94 17.82 6.56
N VAL A 45 15.89 17.03 6.08
CA VAL A 45 16.07 15.61 6.44
C VAL A 45 17.30 15.37 7.33
N ASP A 46 17.92 16.44 7.83
CA ASP A 46 19.08 16.38 8.73
C ASP A 46 20.27 15.60 8.14
N ILE A 47 20.62 15.94 6.91
CA ILE A 47 21.81 15.44 6.19
C ILE A 47 22.63 16.65 5.76
N ASP A 48 23.90 16.70 6.16
CA ASP A 48 24.76 17.87 5.93
C ASP A 48 25.23 17.99 4.47
N SER A 49 25.49 16.85 3.82
CA SER A 49 25.97 16.81 2.45
C SER A 49 25.48 15.57 1.69
N VAL A 50 25.28 15.72 0.39
CA VAL A 50 25.00 14.57 -0.50
C VAL A 50 26.18 13.60 -0.50
N ASP A 51 27.40 14.08 -0.26
CA ASP A 51 28.60 13.23 -0.22
C ASP A 51 28.63 12.32 1.02
N ASP A 52 27.83 12.58 2.04
CA ASP A 52 27.65 11.70 3.20
C ASP A 52 26.78 10.49 2.90
N ILE A 53 26.02 10.53 1.82
CA ILE A 53 25.13 9.44 1.41
C ILE A 53 25.96 8.30 0.78
N GLU A 54 25.91 7.13 1.41
CA GLU A 54 26.47 5.90 0.87
C GLU A 54 25.54 5.29 -0.17
N LYS A 55 24.22 5.27 0.14
CA LYS A 55 23.20 4.59 -0.69
C LYS A 55 21.81 5.14 -0.41
N ILE A 56 20.99 5.25 -1.45
CA ILE A 56 19.54 5.42 -1.33
C ILE A 56 18.87 4.04 -1.28
N ASN A 57 18.05 3.80 -0.28
CA ASN A 57 17.23 2.59 -0.17
C ASN A 57 15.79 2.94 -0.55
N ILE A 58 15.27 2.21 -1.53
CA ILE A 58 13.87 2.28 -1.96
C ILE A 58 13.20 1.02 -1.45
N THR A 59 12.33 1.18 -0.46
CA THR A 59 11.67 0.08 0.24
C THR A 59 10.18 0.05 -0.03
N SER A 60 9.59 -1.14 0.03
CA SER A 60 8.17 -1.34 -0.07
C SER A 60 7.73 -2.51 0.81
N ALA A 61 6.44 -2.54 1.14
CA ALA A 61 5.73 -3.68 1.69
C ALA A 61 4.35 -3.76 1.06
N THR A 62 3.75 -4.94 1.03
CA THR A 62 2.36 -5.15 0.65
C THR A 62 1.63 -5.89 1.77
N GLU A 63 0.34 -5.62 1.91
CA GLU A 63 -0.61 -6.32 2.77
C GLU A 63 -1.54 -7.11 1.84
N LEU A 64 -1.72 -8.38 2.09
CA LEU A 64 -2.47 -9.27 1.19
C LEU A 64 -3.80 -9.68 1.81
N GLU A 65 -4.89 -9.08 1.35
CA GLU A 65 -6.24 -9.50 1.70
C GLU A 65 -6.77 -10.55 0.72
N PHE A 66 -7.51 -11.54 1.24
CA PHE A 66 -8.13 -12.57 0.43
C PHE A 66 -9.34 -13.21 1.12
N TRP A 67 -10.22 -13.79 0.32
CA TRP A 67 -11.37 -14.52 0.82
C TRP A 67 -11.15 -16.03 0.76
N VAL A 68 -11.56 -16.70 1.84
CA VAL A 68 -11.49 -18.15 1.99
C VAL A 68 -12.89 -18.73 2.03
N SER A 69 -13.18 -19.68 1.15
CA SER A 69 -14.42 -20.44 1.15
C SER A 69 -14.22 -21.81 1.80
N THR A 70 -15.04 -22.11 2.80
CA THR A 70 -15.13 -23.45 3.41
C THR A 70 -16.23 -24.24 2.72
N PRO A 71 -15.94 -25.41 2.10
CA PRO A 71 -16.95 -26.29 1.52
C PRO A 71 -17.97 -26.74 2.56
N GLU A 72 -19.21 -27.07 2.10
CA GLU A 72 -20.36 -27.42 2.95
C GLU A 72 -20.10 -28.54 3.96
N ASP A 73 -19.40 -29.60 3.53
CA ASP A 73 -19.07 -30.75 4.36
C ASP A 73 -18.10 -30.45 5.51
N LYS A 74 -17.48 -29.28 5.47
CA LYS A 74 -16.48 -28.82 6.47
C LYS A 74 -16.90 -27.56 7.21
N ALA A 75 -17.99 -26.90 6.80
CA ALA A 75 -18.47 -25.68 7.45
C ALA A 75 -19.22 -26.04 8.75
N ASP A 76 -18.74 -25.51 9.88
CA ASP A 76 -19.43 -25.60 11.16
C ASP A 76 -20.54 -24.52 11.19
N LEU A 77 -21.68 -24.87 10.59
CA LEU A 77 -22.80 -23.94 10.38
C LEU A 77 -23.41 -23.43 11.69
N ASP A 78 -23.31 -24.22 12.77
CA ASP A 78 -23.85 -23.86 14.10
C ASP A 78 -23.09 -22.68 14.74
N LYS A 79 -21.89 -22.39 14.22
CA LYS A 79 -21.06 -21.24 14.66
C LYS A 79 -21.24 -19.99 13.81
N LEU A 80 -22.01 -20.07 12.71
CA LEU A 80 -22.26 -18.94 11.82
C LEU A 80 -23.54 -18.20 12.21
N TYR A 81 -23.45 -17.32 13.18
CA TYR A 81 -24.59 -16.44 13.51
C TYR A 81 -24.76 -15.33 12.47
N VAL A 82 -25.98 -15.09 12.03
CA VAL A 82 -26.35 -13.99 11.10
C VAL A 82 -25.84 -12.63 11.61
N SER A 83 -25.77 -12.43 12.93
CA SER A 83 -25.22 -11.23 13.54
C SER A 83 -23.72 -11.04 13.32
N GLN A 84 -22.97 -12.05 12.88
CA GLN A 84 -21.54 -11.96 12.60
C GLN A 84 -21.26 -11.38 11.22
N SER A 85 -22.20 -11.50 10.27
CA SER A 85 -22.09 -10.91 8.93
C SER A 85 -22.30 -9.40 8.90
N LEU A 86 -22.80 -8.80 10.01
CA LEU A 86 -23.16 -7.39 10.10
C LEU A 86 -22.22 -6.56 11.01
N LYS A 87 -21.23 -7.19 11.63
CA LYS A 87 -20.29 -6.52 12.53
C LYS A 87 -18.88 -6.68 12.05
N GLU A 88 -18.10 -5.62 12.20
CA GLU A 88 -16.66 -5.64 12.04
C GLU A 88 -16.02 -6.87 12.72
N GLN A 89 -15.31 -7.67 11.93
CA GLN A 89 -14.67 -8.92 12.38
C GLN A 89 -13.19 -8.74 12.69
N TYR A 90 -12.68 -7.55 12.48
CA TYR A 90 -11.30 -7.18 12.74
C TYR A 90 -10.86 -7.66 14.14
N TRP A 91 -9.71 -8.31 14.21
CA TRP A 91 -9.16 -8.90 15.45
C TRP A 91 -9.95 -10.07 16.07
N LYS A 92 -11.03 -10.55 15.47
CA LYS A 92 -11.62 -11.80 15.93
C LYS A 92 -10.72 -12.97 15.55
N LYS A 93 -10.54 -13.90 16.50
CA LYS A 93 -9.74 -15.09 16.26
C LYS A 93 -10.38 -15.95 15.16
N THR A 94 -9.58 -16.31 14.16
CA THR A 94 -9.92 -17.40 13.25
C THR A 94 -10.03 -18.72 14.02
N GLN A 95 -10.86 -19.65 13.57
CA GLN A 95 -11.11 -20.92 14.25
C GLN A 95 -11.02 -22.09 13.25
N GLY A 96 -10.89 -23.30 13.80
CA GLY A 96 -10.96 -24.53 13.02
C GLY A 96 -9.91 -24.63 11.92
N THR A 97 -10.30 -25.18 10.78
CA THR A 97 -9.42 -25.48 9.65
C THR A 97 -8.77 -24.23 9.05
N ILE A 98 -9.53 -23.10 8.99
CA ILE A 98 -9.01 -21.82 8.49
C ILE A 98 -7.84 -21.34 9.34
N ARG A 99 -7.97 -21.42 10.66
CA ARG A 99 -6.87 -21.07 11.58
C ARG A 99 -5.64 -21.93 11.34
N SER A 100 -5.82 -23.26 11.24
CA SER A 100 -4.70 -24.18 11.01
C SER A 100 -4.00 -23.92 9.68
N ALA A 101 -4.75 -23.59 8.61
CA ALA A 101 -4.20 -23.22 7.33
C ALA A 101 -3.41 -21.89 7.41
N LEU A 102 -3.97 -20.88 8.08
CA LEU A 102 -3.30 -19.59 8.27
C LEU A 102 -1.99 -19.74 9.05
N GLU A 103 -2.03 -20.43 10.21
CA GLU A 103 -0.84 -20.69 11.02
C GLU A 103 0.23 -21.46 10.24
N ARG A 104 -0.18 -22.47 9.46
CA ARG A 104 0.76 -23.22 8.61
C ARG A 104 1.37 -22.36 7.52
N THR A 105 0.58 -21.46 6.92
CA THR A 105 1.08 -20.47 5.94
C THR A 105 2.16 -19.60 6.57
N LEU A 106 1.89 -18.99 7.73
CA LEU A 106 2.86 -18.12 8.41
C LEU A 106 4.17 -18.84 8.75
N ILE A 107 4.09 -20.11 9.17
CA ILE A 107 5.27 -20.94 9.44
C ILE A 107 6.12 -21.13 8.16
N ILE A 108 5.48 -21.47 7.03
CA ILE A 108 6.18 -21.66 5.76
C ILE A 108 6.81 -20.35 5.29
N LEU A 109 6.11 -19.22 5.42
CA LEU A 109 6.65 -17.92 5.06
C LEU A 109 7.87 -17.56 5.92
N GLN A 110 7.82 -17.85 7.21
CA GLN A 110 8.96 -17.68 8.11
C GLN A 110 10.16 -18.56 7.72
N GLU A 111 9.91 -19.83 7.38
CA GLU A 111 10.94 -20.78 6.91
C GLU A 111 11.60 -20.32 5.59
N LEU A 112 10.86 -19.60 4.74
CA LEU A 112 11.35 -19.02 3.49
C LEU A 112 12.03 -17.66 3.65
N GLY A 113 12.06 -17.11 4.87
CA GLY A 113 12.70 -15.82 5.16
C GLY A 113 11.90 -14.59 4.71
N VAL A 114 10.57 -14.74 4.54
CA VAL A 114 9.68 -13.61 4.22
C VAL A 114 9.44 -12.71 5.43
N GLU A 115 9.63 -13.21 6.64
CA GLU A 115 9.39 -12.51 7.91
C GLU A 115 7.92 -12.01 8.02
N PRO A 116 6.92 -12.92 8.10
CA PRO A 116 5.52 -12.52 8.31
C PRO A 116 5.38 -11.81 9.67
N GLU A 117 4.64 -10.71 9.70
CA GLU A 117 4.38 -9.94 10.91
C GLU A 117 3.03 -10.32 11.52
N MET A 118 2.01 -10.50 10.69
CA MET A 118 0.66 -10.80 11.14
C MET A 118 -0.13 -11.63 10.13
N GLY A 119 -1.11 -12.37 10.64
CA GLY A 119 -2.17 -13.00 9.86
C GLY A 119 -3.46 -12.99 10.68
N HIS A 120 -4.51 -12.37 10.17
CA HIS A 120 -5.74 -12.13 10.93
C HIS A 120 -7.00 -12.09 10.03
N LYS A 121 -8.17 -11.96 10.69
CA LYS A 121 -9.43 -11.65 10.00
C LYS A 121 -9.47 -10.19 9.62
N GLU A 122 -10.00 -9.93 8.45
CA GLU A 122 -10.20 -8.59 7.89
C GLU A 122 -11.68 -8.14 8.01
N VAL A 123 -11.95 -6.88 7.66
CA VAL A 123 -13.23 -6.17 7.86
C VAL A 123 -14.41 -6.80 7.14
N GLY A 124 -14.15 -7.53 6.04
CA GLY A 124 -15.19 -8.17 5.22
C GLY A 124 -16.08 -9.18 5.95
N GLY A 125 -15.63 -9.63 7.12
CA GLY A 125 -16.41 -10.50 7.99
C GLY A 125 -16.67 -11.89 7.44
N ILE A 126 -17.86 -12.41 7.72
CA ILE A 126 -18.30 -13.71 7.24
C ILE A 126 -19.51 -13.50 6.33
N ALA A 127 -19.44 -14.02 5.11
CA ALA A 127 -20.57 -14.10 4.20
C ALA A 127 -21.02 -15.56 4.04
N SER A 128 -22.30 -15.81 4.18
CA SER A 128 -22.91 -17.10 3.88
C SER A 128 -23.99 -16.93 2.83
N SER A 129 -24.10 -17.87 1.90
CA SER A 129 -25.20 -17.93 0.94
C SER A 129 -26.09 -19.12 1.23
N ILE A 130 -27.41 -18.90 1.15
CA ILE A 130 -28.40 -19.95 1.28
C ILE A 130 -28.85 -20.33 -0.14
N SER A 131 -28.78 -21.62 -0.47
CA SER A 131 -29.28 -22.13 -1.74
C SER A 131 -30.81 -22.19 -1.77
N ILE A 132 -31.36 -22.40 -2.98
CA ILE A 132 -32.85 -22.48 -3.20
C ILE A 132 -33.49 -23.59 -2.36
N ASP A 133 -32.76 -24.63 -2.03
CA ASP A 133 -33.20 -25.75 -1.19
C ASP A 133 -33.07 -25.50 0.31
N GLY A 134 -32.68 -24.27 0.70
CA GLY A 134 -32.57 -23.83 2.12
C GLY A 134 -31.26 -24.24 2.80
N LYS A 135 -30.33 -24.87 2.06
CA LYS A 135 -29.01 -25.22 2.60
C LYS A 135 -28.03 -24.07 2.44
N THR A 136 -27.12 -23.91 3.39
CA THR A 136 -26.02 -22.96 3.28
C THR A 136 -24.97 -23.49 2.32
N ASN A 137 -24.75 -22.80 1.20
CA ASN A 137 -23.85 -23.30 0.17
C ASN A 137 -22.37 -23.23 0.54
N HIS A 138 -21.93 -22.22 1.25
CA HIS A 138 -20.60 -22.11 1.81
C HIS A 138 -20.48 -20.87 2.69
N ALA A 139 -19.57 -20.93 3.63
CA ALA A 139 -19.15 -19.78 4.40
C ALA A 139 -17.86 -19.21 3.78
N MET A 140 -17.80 -17.88 3.69
CA MET A 140 -16.59 -17.19 3.25
C MET A 140 -16.13 -16.24 4.36
N GLU A 141 -14.83 -16.25 4.64
CA GLU A 141 -14.18 -15.34 5.58
C GLU A 141 -13.08 -14.55 4.87
N GLN A 142 -12.94 -13.26 5.20
CA GLN A 142 -11.85 -12.44 4.71
C GLN A 142 -10.68 -12.48 5.69
N LEU A 143 -9.50 -12.70 5.16
CA LEU A 143 -8.25 -12.75 5.89
C LEU A 143 -7.25 -11.79 5.27
N GLU A 144 -6.26 -11.40 6.08
CA GLU A 144 -5.11 -10.60 5.68
C GLU A 144 -3.83 -11.23 6.23
N ILE A 145 -2.76 -11.14 5.45
CA ILE A 145 -1.40 -11.51 5.86
C ILE A 145 -0.47 -10.34 5.54
N ASP A 146 0.30 -9.92 6.53
CA ASP A 146 1.28 -8.86 6.46
C ASP A 146 2.68 -9.42 6.68
N TRP A 147 3.67 -8.80 6.04
CA TRP A 147 5.08 -9.14 6.20
C TRP A 147 5.97 -7.90 6.13
N LYS A 148 7.15 -8.06 6.67
CA LYS A 148 8.13 -7.01 6.78
C LYS A 148 8.53 -6.43 5.43
N TYR A 149 8.74 -5.11 5.41
CA TYR A 149 9.21 -4.41 4.22
C TYR A 149 10.56 -4.95 3.72
N SER A 150 10.78 -4.83 2.43
CA SER A 150 12.04 -5.16 1.78
C SER A 150 12.37 -4.16 0.65
N SER A 151 13.39 -4.46 -0.15
CA SER A 151 13.59 -3.68 -1.38
C SER A 151 12.38 -3.82 -2.30
N ALA A 152 12.07 -2.81 -3.09
CA ALA A 152 10.88 -2.82 -3.95
C ALA A 152 10.79 -4.06 -4.86
N ILE A 153 11.93 -4.55 -5.40
CA ILE A 153 11.95 -5.77 -6.22
C ILE A 153 11.65 -7.00 -5.38
N GLN A 154 12.23 -7.10 -4.19
CA GLN A 154 11.99 -8.24 -3.30
C GLN A 154 10.55 -8.26 -2.80
N THR A 155 9.94 -7.10 -2.51
CA THR A 155 8.52 -7.01 -2.15
C THR A 155 7.63 -7.57 -3.25
N ALA A 156 7.84 -7.16 -4.51
CA ALA A 156 7.07 -7.68 -5.63
C ALA A 156 7.34 -9.18 -5.90
N ASP A 157 8.56 -9.66 -5.67
CA ASP A 157 8.90 -11.08 -5.73
C ASP A 157 8.16 -11.85 -4.62
N ASN A 158 8.17 -11.35 -3.38
CA ASN A 158 7.49 -11.94 -2.23
C ASN A 158 5.99 -12.07 -2.47
N GLU A 159 5.33 -11.02 -2.98
CA GLU A 159 3.90 -11.00 -3.26
C GLU A 159 3.46 -12.19 -4.11
N ILE A 160 4.16 -12.46 -5.21
CA ILE A 160 3.85 -13.60 -6.09
C ILE A 160 4.04 -14.94 -5.38
N VAL A 161 5.11 -15.07 -4.60
CA VAL A 161 5.43 -16.30 -3.87
C VAL A 161 4.42 -16.55 -2.76
N ILE A 162 4.04 -15.51 -2.03
CA ILE A 162 3.09 -15.59 -0.92
C ILE A 162 1.70 -16.00 -1.41
N ARG A 163 1.20 -15.38 -2.48
CA ARG A 163 -0.09 -15.78 -3.09
C ARG A 163 -0.12 -17.26 -3.46
N ASP A 164 0.96 -17.75 -4.07
CA ASP A 164 1.10 -19.16 -4.45
C ASP A 164 1.08 -20.09 -3.22
N ILE A 165 1.79 -19.71 -2.15
CA ILE A 165 1.85 -20.47 -0.89
C ILE A 165 0.48 -20.48 -0.21
N VAL A 166 -0.18 -19.33 -0.11
CA VAL A 166 -1.53 -19.22 0.46
C VAL A 166 -2.48 -20.17 -0.27
N GLU A 167 -2.52 -20.11 -1.60
CA GLU A 167 -3.40 -20.97 -2.40
C GLU A 167 -3.13 -22.45 -2.18
N GLU A 168 -1.87 -22.87 -2.24
CA GLU A 168 -1.48 -24.27 -2.07
C GLU A 168 -1.71 -24.79 -0.65
N VAL A 169 -1.39 -24.00 0.38
CA VAL A 169 -1.58 -24.40 1.77
C VAL A 169 -3.07 -24.53 2.08
N PHE A 170 -3.87 -23.50 1.79
CA PHE A 170 -5.31 -23.55 2.05
C PHE A 170 -5.99 -24.68 1.31
N LYS A 171 -5.62 -24.92 0.05
CA LYS A 171 -6.10 -26.07 -0.72
C LYS A 171 -5.76 -27.41 -0.07
N SER A 172 -4.57 -27.55 0.54
CA SER A 172 -4.19 -28.79 1.25
C SER A 172 -5.06 -29.06 2.48
N PHE A 173 -5.68 -28.03 3.06
CA PHE A 173 -6.68 -28.12 4.11
C PHE A 173 -8.11 -28.28 3.57
N GLY A 174 -8.29 -28.38 2.24
CA GLY A 174 -9.58 -28.49 1.58
C GLY A 174 -10.39 -27.18 1.56
N LEU A 175 -9.70 -26.04 1.64
CA LEU A 175 -10.27 -24.70 1.55
C LEU A 175 -10.00 -24.11 0.18
N ASN A 176 -10.89 -23.21 -0.29
CA ASN A 176 -10.71 -22.49 -1.53
C ASN A 176 -10.41 -21.02 -1.25
N VAL A 177 -9.36 -20.49 -1.86
CA VAL A 177 -8.95 -19.08 -1.75
C VAL A 177 -9.33 -18.35 -3.03
N THR A 178 -9.70 -17.06 -2.88
CA THR A 178 -9.85 -16.15 -4.02
C THR A 178 -9.19 -14.80 -3.71
N PHE A 179 -8.36 -14.36 -4.65
CA PHE A 179 -7.68 -13.07 -4.65
C PHE A 179 -8.41 -11.99 -5.48
N LYS A 180 -9.64 -12.28 -5.92
CA LYS A 180 -10.45 -11.28 -6.63
C LYS A 180 -10.68 -10.06 -5.77
N ALA A 181 -10.60 -8.87 -6.37
CA ALA A 181 -10.80 -7.60 -5.69
C ALA A 181 -12.21 -7.46 -5.10
N LYS A 182 -13.24 -7.99 -5.77
CA LYS A 182 -14.64 -7.94 -5.30
C LYS A 182 -15.35 -9.28 -5.53
N PRO A 183 -14.97 -10.34 -4.80
CA PRO A 183 -15.55 -11.66 -5.02
C PRO A 183 -17.04 -11.76 -4.63
N LEU A 184 -17.49 -10.89 -3.73
CA LEU A 184 -18.84 -10.85 -3.21
C LEU A 184 -19.42 -9.44 -3.25
N ASN A 185 -20.69 -9.33 -3.63
CA ASN A 185 -21.42 -8.06 -3.53
C ASN A 185 -21.80 -7.76 -2.05
N ARG A 186 -21.92 -6.47 -1.71
CA ARG A 186 -22.38 -5.96 -0.40
C ARG A 186 -21.46 -6.28 0.80
N VAL A 187 -20.25 -6.76 0.57
CA VAL A 187 -19.20 -6.90 1.60
C VAL A 187 -17.94 -6.21 1.13
N ALA A 188 -16.94 -6.03 2.00
CA ALA A 188 -15.65 -5.47 1.62
C ALA A 188 -14.98 -6.31 0.52
N GLY A 189 -14.25 -5.67 -0.37
CA GLY A 189 -13.37 -6.34 -1.33
C GLY A 189 -11.98 -6.56 -0.74
N SER A 190 -11.10 -7.20 -1.50
CA SER A 190 -9.72 -7.45 -1.10
C SER A 190 -8.78 -6.40 -1.67
N GLY A 191 -7.95 -5.81 -0.80
CA GLY A 191 -6.87 -4.89 -1.12
C GLY A 191 -5.51 -5.58 -1.16
N GLU A 192 -4.56 -4.92 -1.84
CA GLU A 192 -3.12 -5.12 -1.72
C GLU A 192 -2.53 -3.77 -1.37
N HIS A 193 -2.73 -3.33 -0.09
CA HIS A 193 -2.22 -2.04 0.31
C HIS A 193 -0.70 -2.02 0.14
N THR A 194 -0.22 -1.00 -0.54
CA THR A 194 1.19 -0.93 -0.95
C THR A 194 1.88 0.21 -0.24
N HIS A 195 2.79 -0.13 0.67
CA HIS A 195 3.62 0.81 1.40
C HIS A 195 4.88 1.14 0.60
N ILE A 196 5.27 2.41 0.61
CA ILE A 196 6.50 2.89 -0.02
C ILE A 196 7.28 3.79 0.93
N GLY A 197 8.59 3.59 0.98
CA GLY A 197 9.53 4.38 1.76
C GLY A 197 10.83 4.64 1.01
N ILE A 198 11.47 5.77 1.29
CA ILE A 198 12.78 6.09 0.77
C ILE A 198 13.66 6.54 1.93
N SER A 199 14.86 5.97 2.04
CA SER A 199 15.82 6.36 3.06
C SER A 199 17.23 6.50 2.48
N ALA A 200 18.07 7.30 3.11
CA ALA A 200 19.48 7.40 2.85
C ALA A 200 20.26 6.65 3.92
N LYS A 201 21.11 5.71 3.52
CA LYS A 201 22.16 5.17 4.37
C LYS A 201 23.37 6.07 4.25
N LEU A 202 23.88 6.57 5.37
CA LEU A 202 25.03 7.45 5.42
C LEU A 202 26.32 6.64 5.61
N LYS A 203 27.45 7.22 5.25
CA LYS A 203 28.78 6.63 5.39
C LYS A 203 29.19 6.34 6.83
N ASP A 204 28.59 7.05 7.81
CA ASP A 204 28.76 6.80 9.24
C ASP A 204 27.88 5.62 9.76
N GLY A 205 27.11 4.98 8.88
CA GLY A 205 26.24 3.86 9.18
C GLY A 205 24.82 4.25 9.61
N LYS A 206 24.52 5.53 9.83
CA LYS A 206 23.16 5.98 10.16
C LYS A 206 22.24 5.85 8.95
N VAL A 207 20.95 5.71 9.24
CA VAL A 207 19.89 5.74 8.23
C VAL A 207 18.97 6.91 8.50
N LYS A 208 18.69 7.70 7.47
CA LYS A 208 17.75 8.83 7.51
C LYS A 208 16.58 8.54 6.58
N ASN A 209 15.36 8.67 7.07
CA ASN A 209 14.17 8.59 6.23
C ASN A 209 14.02 9.90 5.46
N LEU A 210 13.86 9.83 4.15
CA LEU A 210 13.79 11.03 3.30
C LEU A 210 12.39 11.63 3.20
N PHE A 211 11.35 10.94 3.66
CA PHE A 211 9.99 11.50 3.77
C PHE A 211 9.77 12.20 5.10
N SER A 212 10.51 11.81 6.13
CA SER A 212 10.41 12.35 7.47
C SER A 212 11.04 13.73 7.55
N PRO A 213 10.40 14.71 8.21
CA PRO A 213 11.03 16.00 8.48
C PRO A 213 12.06 15.86 9.61
N LYS A 214 12.94 16.85 9.72
CA LYS A 214 13.90 16.95 10.82
C LYS A 214 13.22 17.09 12.19
N ASP A 215 12.13 17.86 12.24
CA ASP A 215 11.29 18.03 13.43
C ASP A 215 9.88 17.50 13.19
N MET A 216 9.60 16.34 13.76
CA MET A 216 8.33 15.64 13.65
C MET A 216 7.15 16.38 14.31
N ASN A 217 7.41 17.35 15.19
CA ASN A 217 6.39 18.11 15.89
C ASN A 217 5.98 19.40 15.15
N SER A 218 6.78 19.83 14.19
CA SER A 218 6.52 21.06 13.45
C SER A 218 6.07 20.83 12.00
N ASP A 219 6.35 19.67 11.42
CA ASP A 219 6.03 19.35 10.03
C ASP A 219 5.47 17.95 9.87
N PHE A 220 4.61 17.75 8.87
CA PHE A 220 4.14 16.40 8.50
C PHE A 220 5.23 15.61 7.77
N MET A 221 5.93 16.25 6.85
CA MET A 221 6.91 15.61 5.96
C MET A 221 8.03 16.59 5.59
N SER A 222 9.10 16.03 5.04
CA SER A 222 10.12 16.80 4.33
C SER A 222 9.61 17.30 2.98
N GLU A 223 10.33 18.20 2.32
CA GLU A 223 10.04 18.63 0.94
C GLU A 223 10.08 17.44 -0.04
N ILE A 224 10.97 16.46 0.19
CA ILE A 224 11.05 15.23 -0.60
C ILE A 224 9.77 14.41 -0.41
N GLY A 225 9.26 14.32 0.83
CA GLY A 225 8.00 13.65 1.15
C GLY A 225 6.80 14.30 0.47
N TYR A 226 6.69 15.64 0.54
CA TYR A 226 5.64 16.39 -0.16
C TYR A 226 5.73 16.20 -1.67
N GLY A 227 6.92 16.26 -2.26
CA GLY A 227 7.12 16.02 -3.68
C GLY A 227 6.67 14.63 -4.10
N ALA A 228 7.04 13.60 -3.34
CA ALA A 228 6.63 12.23 -3.60
C ALA A 228 5.10 12.06 -3.56
N LEU A 229 4.45 12.57 -2.51
CA LEU A 229 3.00 12.49 -2.32
C LEU A 229 2.24 13.25 -3.41
N MET A 230 2.61 14.51 -3.67
CA MET A 230 2.00 15.34 -4.71
C MET A 230 2.18 14.74 -6.10
N GLY A 231 3.33 14.11 -6.37
CA GLY A 231 3.60 13.42 -7.61
C GLY A 231 2.64 12.26 -7.86
N ILE A 232 2.40 11.43 -6.84
CA ILE A 232 1.45 10.31 -6.92
C ILE A 232 0.03 10.83 -7.15
N LEU A 233 -0.41 11.79 -6.34
CA LEU A 233 -1.78 12.33 -6.41
C LEU A 233 -2.09 12.97 -7.78
N LYS A 234 -1.19 13.82 -8.28
CA LYS A 234 -1.36 14.49 -9.57
C LYS A 234 -1.42 13.51 -10.75
N ASN A 235 -0.55 12.50 -10.73
CA ASN A 235 -0.40 11.58 -11.85
C ASN A 235 -1.30 10.33 -11.71
N TYR A 236 -2.15 10.24 -10.68
CA TYR A 236 -2.85 9.00 -10.37
C TYR A 236 -3.74 8.50 -11.52
N GLU A 237 -4.41 9.37 -12.26
CA GLU A 237 -5.23 8.94 -13.41
C GLU A 237 -4.39 8.19 -14.46
N VAL A 238 -3.12 8.57 -14.64
CA VAL A 238 -2.19 7.86 -15.53
C VAL A 238 -1.70 6.56 -14.91
N LEU A 239 -1.60 6.50 -13.57
CA LEU A 239 -1.17 5.29 -12.84
C LEU A 239 -2.29 4.26 -12.72
N ASN A 240 -3.54 4.72 -12.70
CA ASN A 240 -4.71 3.89 -12.40
C ASN A 240 -4.82 2.62 -13.25
N PRO A 241 -4.50 2.59 -14.57
CA PRO A 241 -4.51 1.36 -15.37
C PRO A 241 -3.55 0.27 -14.91
N PHE A 242 -2.51 0.61 -14.11
CA PHE A 242 -1.58 -0.36 -13.51
C PHE A 242 -2.02 -0.78 -12.11
N VAL A 243 -2.85 0.03 -11.46
CA VAL A 243 -3.31 -0.16 -10.07
C VAL A 243 -4.66 -0.86 -10.03
N THR A 244 -5.60 -0.44 -10.89
CA THR A 244 -6.95 -1.01 -11.03
C THR A 244 -7.16 -1.46 -12.47
N ASP A 245 -6.64 -2.63 -12.79
CA ASP A 245 -6.51 -3.17 -14.13
C ASP A 245 -7.77 -3.90 -14.67
N SER A 246 -8.83 -4.00 -13.85
CA SER A 246 -10.04 -4.75 -14.18
C SER A 246 -11.31 -4.10 -13.62
N ASN A 247 -12.46 -4.46 -14.20
CA ASN A 247 -13.77 -4.05 -13.67
C ASN A 247 -13.99 -4.56 -12.23
N ASP A 248 -13.46 -5.73 -11.87
CA ASP A 248 -13.53 -6.29 -10.53
C ASP A 248 -12.78 -5.38 -9.53
N ALA A 249 -11.59 -4.88 -9.91
CA ALA A 249 -10.83 -3.92 -9.13
C ALA A 249 -11.60 -2.61 -8.90
N LEU A 250 -12.24 -2.07 -9.94
CA LEU A 250 -13.07 -0.85 -9.84
C LEU A 250 -14.31 -1.07 -8.96
N ASN A 251 -14.94 -2.26 -9.01
CA ASN A 251 -16.09 -2.59 -8.18
C ASN A 251 -15.76 -2.64 -6.68
N ARG A 252 -14.47 -2.77 -6.30
CA ARG A 252 -14.02 -2.69 -4.92
C ARG A 252 -14.00 -1.24 -4.42
N LEU A 253 -13.67 -0.28 -5.26
CA LEU A 253 -13.45 1.12 -4.92
C LEU A 253 -14.77 1.90 -4.87
N VAL A 254 -15.65 1.53 -3.96
CA VAL A 254 -16.99 2.11 -3.81
C VAL A 254 -17.23 2.57 -2.36
N PRO A 255 -18.09 3.59 -2.15
CA PRO A 255 -18.44 4.08 -0.81
C PRO A 255 -19.04 3.00 0.09
N GLY A 256 -18.82 3.14 1.40
CA GLY A 256 -19.37 2.25 2.41
C GLY A 256 -18.46 1.09 2.80
N PHE A 257 -17.27 1.00 2.22
CA PHE A 257 -16.23 0.04 2.56
C PHE A 257 -14.90 0.79 2.75
N GLU A 258 -13.96 0.23 3.48
CA GLU A 258 -12.65 0.83 3.71
C GLU A 258 -11.77 0.80 2.44
N ALA A 259 -12.25 1.47 1.39
CA ALA A 259 -11.59 1.53 0.10
C ALA A 259 -11.57 2.97 -0.43
N PRO A 260 -10.54 3.41 -1.15
CA PRO A 260 -10.47 4.75 -1.68
C PRO A 260 -11.52 4.99 -2.77
N VAL A 261 -12.23 6.11 -2.65
CA VAL A 261 -13.25 6.54 -3.61
C VAL A 261 -12.89 7.86 -4.31
N CYS A 262 -11.87 8.55 -3.82
CA CYS A 262 -11.38 9.83 -4.34
C CYS A 262 -9.85 9.85 -4.40
N ILE A 263 -9.30 10.69 -5.28
CA ILE A 263 -7.83 10.91 -5.40
C ILE A 263 -7.42 11.96 -4.36
N VAL A 264 -7.43 11.56 -3.09
CA VAL A 264 -7.07 12.42 -1.97
C VAL A 264 -6.12 11.72 -1.01
N THR A 265 -5.43 12.52 -0.20
CA THR A 265 -4.67 12.09 0.97
C THR A 265 -5.26 12.67 2.25
N SER A 266 -4.88 12.11 3.38
CA SER A 266 -5.10 12.69 4.71
C SER A 266 -3.77 12.70 5.47
N LEU A 267 -3.41 13.84 6.04
CA LEU A 267 -2.16 14.02 6.80
C LEU A 267 -2.41 13.99 8.31
N GLY A 268 -3.64 14.25 8.73
CA GLY A 268 -4.03 14.49 10.10
C GLY A 268 -4.36 15.96 10.36
N LYS A 269 -5.10 16.21 11.44
CA LYS A 269 -5.52 17.58 11.83
C LYS A 269 -4.37 18.39 12.45
N ASN A 270 -3.35 17.74 12.96
CA ASN A 270 -2.16 18.33 13.52
C ASN A 270 -0.96 17.37 13.40
N TYR A 271 0.23 17.84 13.74
CA TYR A 271 1.47 17.07 13.58
C TYR A 271 1.64 15.96 14.62
N GLU A 272 0.91 16.00 15.73
CA GLU A 272 1.05 15.06 16.85
C GLU A 272 0.21 13.79 16.63
N VAL A 273 -0.95 13.94 15.97
CA VAL A 273 -1.91 12.85 15.78
C VAL A 273 -1.97 12.45 14.31
N PRO A 274 -1.41 11.27 13.94
CA PRO A 274 -1.51 10.80 12.57
C PRO A 274 -2.96 10.55 12.16
N SER A 275 -3.24 10.75 10.86
CA SER A 275 -4.54 10.42 10.30
C SER A 275 -4.82 8.92 10.39
N ARG A 276 -6.09 8.58 10.67
CA ARG A 276 -6.60 7.21 10.59
C ARG A 276 -7.68 7.07 9.51
N ASN A 277 -7.74 8.03 8.58
CA ASN A 277 -8.70 7.99 7.49
C ASN A 277 -8.32 6.88 6.50
N ARG A 278 -9.11 5.82 6.43
CA ARG A 278 -8.92 4.66 5.54
C ARG A 278 -9.66 4.79 4.20
N SER A 279 -10.37 5.90 3.97
CA SER A 279 -11.08 6.16 2.71
C SER A 279 -10.25 6.95 1.68
N VAL A 280 -9.02 7.30 2.01
CA VAL A 280 -8.11 8.04 1.13
C VAL A 280 -7.39 7.12 0.15
N LEU A 281 -6.98 7.68 -0.99
CA LEU A 281 -6.18 6.97 -1.97
C LEU A 281 -4.80 6.59 -1.41
N ILE A 282 -4.17 7.55 -0.74
CA ILE A 282 -2.84 7.39 -0.18
C ILE A 282 -2.79 8.01 1.22
N GLY A 283 -2.41 7.21 2.20
CA GLY A 283 -2.26 7.63 3.60
C GLY A 283 -0.80 7.94 3.93
N LEU A 284 -0.60 8.92 4.80
CA LEU A 284 0.68 9.16 5.47
C LEU A 284 0.72 8.35 6.76
N ILE A 285 1.62 7.37 6.82
CA ILE A 285 1.93 6.62 8.03
C ILE A 285 3.15 7.26 8.68
N ARG A 286 3.01 7.67 9.95
CA ARG A 286 4.10 8.29 10.72
C ARG A 286 4.02 7.94 12.19
N ASP A 287 5.18 7.94 12.82
CA ASP A 287 5.34 7.79 14.27
C ASP A 287 6.30 8.88 14.74
N ILE A 288 5.84 9.73 15.67
CA ILE A 288 6.61 10.86 16.17
C ILE A 288 7.91 10.41 16.85
N ASP A 289 7.83 9.31 17.57
CA ASP A 289 8.95 8.74 18.31
C ASP A 289 9.89 7.92 17.43
N ASN A 290 9.44 7.55 16.21
CA ASN A 290 10.21 6.77 15.25
C ASN A 290 10.14 7.36 13.83
N PRO A 291 10.94 8.38 13.50
CA PRO A 291 10.96 8.97 12.16
C PRO A 291 11.19 7.97 11.03
N LEU A 292 11.90 6.86 11.28
CA LEU A 292 12.15 5.82 10.27
C LEU A 292 10.87 5.08 9.85
N ALA A 293 9.81 5.15 10.63
CA ALA A 293 8.51 4.55 10.29
C ALA A 293 7.72 5.35 9.25
N THR A 294 8.12 6.60 8.93
CA THR A 294 7.41 7.46 7.99
C THR A 294 7.40 6.85 6.58
N ARG A 295 6.21 6.64 6.03
CA ARG A 295 5.99 6.03 4.72
C ARG A 295 4.62 6.39 4.18
N PHE A 296 4.38 6.13 2.92
CA PHE A 296 3.06 6.24 2.30
C PHE A 296 2.43 4.86 2.11
N GLU A 297 1.12 4.78 2.29
CA GLU A 297 0.29 3.61 2.02
C GLU A 297 -0.66 3.92 0.88
N LEU A 298 -0.44 3.33 -0.30
CA LEU A 298 -1.39 3.38 -1.41
C LEU A 298 -2.42 2.27 -1.24
N ARG A 299 -3.71 2.65 -1.14
CA ARG A 299 -4.79 1.73 -0.75
C ARG A 299 -5.61 1.17 -1.91
N ALA A 300 -5.40 1.63 -3.13
CA ALA A 300 -6.17 1.21 -4.29
C ALA A 300 -5.74 -0.13 -4.93
N PRO A 301 -4.48 -0.59 -4.89
CA PRO A 301 -4.09 -1.87 -5.48
C PRO A 301 -4.90 -3.03 -4.91
N ASN A 302 -5.02 -4.10 -5.70
CA ASN A 302 -5.73 -5.31 -5.33
C ASN A 302 -4.83 -6.55 -5.53
N PRO A 303 -5.13 -7.69 -4.90
CA PRO A 303 -4.24 -8.86 -4.90
C PRO A 303 -3.91 -9.46 -6.27
N LEU A 304 -4.65 -9.13 -7.33
CA LEU A 304 -4.37 -9.58 -8.70
C LEU A 304 -3.58 -8.55 -9.52
N SER A 305 -3.32 -7.35 -8.98
CA SER A 305 -2.49 -6.34 -9.63
C SER A 305 -1.09 -6.87 -9.91
N ASN A 306 -0.46 -6.35 -10.96
CA ASN A 306 0.95 -6.65 -11.21
C ASN A 306 1.82 -5.73 -10.34
N THR A 307 2.21 -6.18 -9.15
CA THR A 307 2.96 -5.41 -8.14
C THR A 307 4.23 -4.77 -8.68
N TYR A 308 4.93 -5.40 -9.64
CA TYR A 308 6.07 -4.78 -10.31
C TYR A 308 5.68 -3.52 -11.09
N LEU A 309 4.55 -3.55 -11.80
CA LEU A 309 4.10 -2.40 -12.59
C LEU A 309 3.46 -1.33 -11.71
N VAL A 310 2.73 -1.73 -10.66
CA VAL A 310 2.23 -0.81 -9.63
C VAL A 310 3.38 0.00 -9.06
N LEU A 311 4.39 -0.65 -8.49
CA LEU A 311 5.54 0.03 -7.89
C LEU A 311 6.33 0.84 -8.92
N ALA A 312 6.56 0.31 -10.12
CA ALA A 312 7.29 1.03 -11.16
C ALA A 312 6.59 2.33 -11.57
N SER A 313 5.26 2.30 -11.72
CA SER A 313 4.47 3.49 -12.07
C SER A 313 4.47 4.53 -10.95
N ILE A 314 4.30 4.09 -9.69
CA ILE A 314 4.38 4.96 -8.51
C ILE A 314 5.73 5.67 -8.43
N TYR A 315 6.84 4.95 -8.63
CA TYR A 315 8.17 5.56 -8.54
C TYR A 315 8.43 6.59 -9.66
N GLN A 316 7.82 6.45 -10.84
CA GLN A 316 7.90 7.49 -11.86
C GLN A 316 7.13 8.75 -11.46
N ALA A 317 5.96 8.61 -10.85
CA ALA A 317 5.20 9.72 -10.29
C ALA A 317 5.94 10.41 -9.13
N VAL A 318 6.58 9.64 -8.25
CA VAL A 318 7.46 10.14 -7.19
C VAL A 318 8.59 10.99 -7.77
N VAL A 319 9.27 10.50 -8.81
CA VAL A 319 10.33 11.25 -9.51
C VAL A 319 9.80 12.56 -10.07
N ASP A 320 8.63 12.57 -10.69
CA ASP A 320 8.03 13.76 -11.28
C ASP A 320 7.73 14.82 -10.21
N GLY A 321 7.10 14.42 -9.11
CA GLY A 321 6.76 15.35 -8.02
C GLY A 321 7.97 15.89 -7.27
N ILE A 322 8.97 15.05 -6.96
CA ILE A 322 10.22 15.52 -6.32
C ILE A 322 10.96 16.51 -7.23
N LYS A 323 11.00 16.28 -8.55
CA LYS A 323 11.57 17.24 -9.51
C LYS A 323 10.85 18.59 -9.46
N ALA A 324 9.52 18.58 -9.43
CA ALA A 324 8.72 19.80 -9.39
C ALA A 324 9.00 20.59 -8.11
N VAL A 325 9.02 19.92 -6.96
CA VAL A 325 9.32 20.55 -5.65
C VAL A 325 10.75 21.08 -5.62
N ALA A 326 11.74 20.31 -6.08
CA ALA A 326 13.13 20.77 -6.11
C ALA A 326 13.32 22.06 -6.92
N VAL A 327 12.57 22.24 -8.02
CA VAL A 327 12.63 23.45 -8.86
C VAL A 327 11.84 24.62 -8.26
N SER A 328 10.76 24.36 -7.52
CA SER A 328 9.91 25.40 -6.94
C SER A 328 10.60 26.20 -5.86
N ASN A 329 11.55 25.59 -5.16
CA ASN A 329 12.25 26.16 -4.00
C ASN A 329 11.29 26.56 -2.85
N LEU A 330 10.13 25.93 -2.78
CA LEU A 330 9.18 26.09 -1.67
C LEU A 330 9.63 25.27 -0.47
N ASP A 331 9.39 25.79 0.71
CA ASP A 331 9.62 25.07 1.97
C ASP A 331 8.45 24.13 2.32
N SER A 332 8.62 23.34 3.37
CA SER A 332 7.62 22.35 3.81
C SER A 332 6.27 23.00 4.17
N LYS A 333 6.28 24.22 4.74
CA LYS A 333 5.05 24.94 5.11
C LYS A 333 4.29 25.47 3.89
N GLU A 334 5.02 25.92 2.89
CA GLU A 334 4.46 26.33 1.62
C GLU A 334 3.90 25.12 0.86
N LEU A 335 4.61 23.99 0.86
CA LEU A 335 4.16 22.75 0.25
C LEU A 335 2.94 22.15 0.97
N GLU A 336 2.84 22.30 2.30
CA GLU A 336 1.64 21.93 3.06
C GLU A 336 0.42 22.74 2.61
N LYS A 337 0.59 24.04 2.34
CA LYS A 337 -0.49 24.88 1.77
C LYS A 337 -0.86 24.44 0.36
N GLU A 338 0.13 24.15 -0.49
CA GLU A 338 -0.09 23.68 -1.85
C GLU A 338 -0.95 22.40 -1.91
N ILE A 339 -0.64 21.39 -1.09
CA ILE A 339 -1.43 20.14 -1.06
C ILE A 339 -2.80 20.33 -0.41
N SER A 340 -2.95 21.35 0.43
CA SER A 340 -4.18 21.67 1.17
C SER A 340 -5.10 22.66 0.45
N LYS A 341 -4.75 23.10 -0.78
CA LYS A 341 -5.53 24.04 -1.56
C LYS A 341 -6.95 23.54 -1.82
N ASP A 342 -7.89 24.45 -1.91
CA ASP A 342 -9.25 24.15 -2.36
C ASP A 342 -9.33 24.03 -3.89
N ALA A 343 -10.41 23.38 -4.37
CA ALA A 343 -10.70 23.34 -5.79
C ALA A 343 -10.97 24.77 -6.31
N GLY A 344 -10.36 25.12 -7.43
CA GLY A 344 -10.39 26.46 -8.02
C GLY A 344 -9.16 27.31 -7.69
N GLU A 345 -8.37 26.96 -6.68
CA GLU A 345 -7.12 27.64 -6.37
C GLU A 345 -5.98 27.18 -7.28
N THR A 346 -5.10 28.13 -7.64
CA THR A 346 -3.93 27.82 -8.47
C THR A 346 -2.84 27.21 -7.64
N SER A 347 -2.09 26.27 -8.22
CA SER A 347 -0.90 25.64 -7.66
C SER A 347 0.25 25.71 -8.66
N PHE A 348 1.48 25.63 -8.19
CA PHE A 348 2.64 25.53 -9.07
C PHE A 348 2.72 24.17 -9.78
N TYR A 349 2.07 23.13 -9.21
CA TYR A 349 2.21 21.76 -9.70
C TYR A 349 0.88 20.98 -9.78
N LEU A 350 0.01 21.12 -8.78
CA LEU A 350 -1.25 20.38 -8.70
C LEU A 350 -2.32 20.99 -9.62
N GLU A 351 -3.29 20.19 -10.05
CA GLU A 351 -4.38 20.65 -10.90
C GLU A 351 -5.29 21.63 -10.16
N LYS A 352 -5.71 22.68 -10.87
CA LYS A 352 -6.48 23.78 -10.30
C LYS A 352 -7.83 23.31 -9.76
N ASP A 353 -8.57 22.50 -10.52
CA ASP A 353 -9.97 22.18 -10.26
C ASP A 353 -10.16 20.99 -9.30
N ARG A 354 -9.11 20.61 -8.56
CA ARG A 354 -9.12 19.50 -7.62
C ARG A 354 -8.66 19.88 -6.23
N LYS A 355 -9.30 19.25 -5.22
CA LYS A 355 -8.83 19.17 -3.85
C LYS A 355 -8.07 17.85 -3.67
N TYR A 356 -6.91 17.87 -3.02
CA TYR A 356 -6.03 16.71 -2.87
C TYR A 356 -5.85 16.26 -1.43
N ARG A 357 -6.25 17.06 -0.44
CA ARG A 357 -6.22 16.72 0.98
C ARG A 357 -7.63 16.75 1.56
N ASP A 358 -8.00 15.67 2.25
CA ASP A 358 -9.25 15.61 2.99
C ASP A 358 -9.05 14.83 4.30
N GLU A 359 -9.38 15.48 5.42
CA GLU A 359 -9.25 14.88 6.75
C GLU A 359 -10.56 14.19 7.20
N GLU A 360 -11.66 14.40 6.48
CA GLU A 360 -12.94 13.80 6.79
C GLU A 360 -12.99 12.35 6.28
N ASN A 361 -13.51 11.47 7.12
CA ASN A 361 -13.78 10.12 6.67
C ASN A 361 -14.99 10.14 5.72
N VAL A 362 -14.78 9.80 4.46
CA VAL A 362 -15.85 9.79 3.44
C VAL A 362 -17.03 8.91 3.86
N PHE A 363 -16.83 7.92 4.71
CA PHE A 363 -17.90 7.08 5.23
C PHE A 363 -18.85 7.83 6.21
N GLU A 364 -18.36 8.85 6.90
CA GLU A 364 -19.16 9.66 7.81
C GLU A 364 -20.05 10.67 7.07
N CYS A 365 -19.67 11.02 5.84
CA CYS A 365 -20.40 11.98 4.99
C CYS A 365 -21.60 11.37 4.26
N TYR A 366 -21.75 10.05 4.24
CA TYR A 366 -22.78 9.35 3.45
C TYR A 366 -23.73 8.49 4.30
N THR A 367 -23.83 8.75 5.61
CA THR A 367 -24.80 8.11 6.50
C THR A 367 -26.17 8.80 6.48
#